data_b80d516a68954e8bb26565e62c3f318e
#
_entry.id   b80d516a68954e8bb26565e62c3f318e
#
_cell.length_a   1.000
_cell.length_b   1.000
_cell.length_c   1.000
_cell.angle_alpha   90.00
_cell.angle_beta   90.00
_cell.angle_gamma   90.00
#
_symmetry.space_group_name_H-M   'P 1'
#
loop_
_entity.id
_entity.type
_entity.pdbx_description
1 polymer ?
#
loop_
_entity_poly.entity_id
_entity_poly.type
_entity_poly.pdbx_seq_one_letter_code
_entity_poly.pdbx_strand_id
1 'polypeptide(L)'
;NENRNNMSYQPVSLFINNIWDVPAPMRVLATGNSFWNIISSVRPHTLRNFASHSQPLKALVGMNFWSVRTIVEDGHQYWRSYFYFKGNYTVQPILVPIYQDAVLSGTLKKTLKDQFKQLRRWSYGASDIAYVAMNIFTKDRDVPLMPALGRFIRLLDGHVTLACISFLVAFGGWVPLIVNPRASMLIAAQQLPDAISKIQQVAMLGIIVTIVISFQIIPKRPARYKWTKSIFMFTQWILMPVTAILYSALAAYVAQTRLMFGKYLDKFDLTEKITVDSLDKLKAKKK
;
A
#
# COMPACT_ATOMS: atom_id res chain seq x y z
N ASN A 1 -18.46 -10.57 -24.20
CA ASN A 1 -17.02 -10.30 -24.26
C ASN A 1 -16.26 -11.64 -24.24
N GLU A 2 -15.55 -11.95 -25.31
CA GLU A 2 -14.80 -13.21 -25.48
C GLU A 2 -13.74 -13.39 -24.37
N ASN A 3 -13.16 -12.32 -23.90
CA ASN A 3 -12.11 -12.31 -22.88
C ASN A 3 -12.64 -12.36 -21.43
N ARG A 4 -13.95 -12.53 -21.21
CA ARG A 4 -14.53 -12.52 -19.84
C ARG A 4 -13.91 -13.54 -18.87
N ASN A 5 -13.36 -14.62 -19.39
CA ASN A 5 -12.70 -15.64 -18.58
C ASN A 5 -11.24 -15.30 -18.24
N ASN A 6 -10.62 -14.36 -18.97
CA ASN A 6 -9.22 -13.97 -18.84
C ASN A 6 -9.08 -12.64 -18.07
N MET A 7 -10.03 -12.33 -17.20
CA MET A 7 -9.99 -11.09 -16.44
C MET A 7 -10.51 -11.28 -15.01
N SER A 8 -10.12 -10.39 -14.15
CA SER A 8 -10.73 -10.19 -12.84
C SER A 8 -11.33 -8.79 -12.73
N TYR A 9 -12.14 -8.58 -11.72
CA TYR A 9 -12.84 -7.33 -11.48
C TYR A 9 -12.48 -6.82 -10.08
N GLN A 10 -12.03 -5.58 -9.99
CA GLN A 10 -11.56 -4.96 -8.75
C GLN A 10 -12.40 -3.71 -8.44
N PRO A 11 -13.21 -3.73 -7.38
CA PRO A 11 -13.90 -2.53 -6.90
C PRO A 11 -12.92 -1.57 -6.20
N VAL A 12 -13.32 -0.30 -6.06
CA VAL A 12 -12.53 0.72 -5.40
C VAL A 12 -12.62 0.57 -3.89
N SER A 13 -11.59 0.08 -3.24
CA SER A 13 -11.57 -0.10 -1.78
C SER A 13 -11.20 1.20 -1.07
N LEU A 14 -12.10 1.69 -0.21
CA LEU A 14 -11.93 2.92 0.58
C LEU A 14 -11.91 2.57 2.07
N PHE A 15 -10.81 2.85 2.76
CA PHE A 15 -10.62 2.56 4.20
C PHE A 15 -11.14 3.70 5.08
N ILE A 16 -12.37 4.15 4.85
CA ILE A 16 -12.94 5.35 5.48
C ILE A 16 -14.22 5.08 6.29
N ASN A 17 -14.65 3.82 6.43
CA ASN A 17 -15.88 3.48 7.14
C ASN A 17 -15.88 3.98 8.60
N ASN A 18 -14.77 3.78 9.32
CA ASN A 18 -14.57 4.22 10.71
C ASN A 18 -13.56 5.39 10.84
N ILE A 19 -13.37 6.19 9.78
CA ILE A 19 -12.29 7.20 9.69
C ILE A 19 -12.33 8.23 10.82
N TRP A 20 -13.52 8.57 11.33
CA TRP A 20 -13.70 9.52 12.42
C TRP A 20 -13.26 8.96 13.79
N ASP A 21 -13.17 7.64 13.92
CA ASP A 21 -12.96 6.94 15.19
C ASP A 21 -11.48 6.60 15.41
N VAL A 22 -10.74 6.38 14.34
CA VAL A 22 -9.32 5.98 14.41
C VAL A 22 -8.39 7.14 14.79
N PRO A 23 -7.20 6.85 15.35
CA PRO A 23 -6.17 7.86 15.65
C PRO A 23 -5.64 8.57 14.41
N ALA A 24 -5.10 9.79 14.56
CA ALA A 24 -4.60 10.61 13.46
C ALA A 24 -3.63 9.91 12.51
N PRO A 25 -2.59 9.18 12.96
CA PRO A 25 -1.68 8.46 12.06
C PRO A 25 -2.40 7.41 11.22
N MET A 26 -3.39 6.72 11.80
CA MET A 26 -4.18 5.71 11.09
C MET A 26 -5.08 6.36 10.03
N ARG A 27 -5.64 7.54 10.31
CA ARG A 27 -6.42 8.29 9.33
C ARG A 27 -5.59 8.69 8.11
N VAL A 28 -4.37 9.20 8.33
CA VAL A 28 -3.45 9.56 7.24
C VAL A 28 -3.15 8.35 6.37
N LEU A 29 -2.80 7.21 6.97
CA LEU A 29 -2.52 5.97 6.24
C LEU A 29 -3.75 5.42 5.51
N ALA A 30 -4.90 5.39 6.16
CA ALA A 30 -6.15 4.89 5.58
C ALA A 30 -6.61 5.74 4.39
N THR A 31 -6.55 7.07 4.53
CA THR A 31 -6.89 8.00 3.44
C THR A 31 -5.89 7.90 2.30
N GLY A 32 -4.59 7.81 2.59
CA GLY A 32 -3.55 7.61 1.58
C GLY A 32 -3.74 6.33 0.78
N ASN A 33 -4.03 5.22 1.44
CA ASN A 33 -4.32 3.94 0.77
C ASN A 33 -5.61 4.01 -0.06
N SER A 34 -6.66 4.67 0.44
CA SER A 34 -7.90 4.90 -0.30
C SER A 34 -7.65 5.71 -1.58
N PHE A 35 -6.86 6.77 -1.47
CA PHE A 35 -6.48 7.61 -2.60
C PHE A 35 -5.68 6.82 -3.64
N TRP A 36 -4.74 6.00 -3.21
CA TRP A 36 -3.98 5.12 -4.10
C TRP A 36 -4.88 4.13 -4.84
N ASN A 37 -5.89 3.56 -4.18
CA ASN A 37 -6.87 2.67 -4.82
C ASN A 37 -7.71 3.39 -5.88
N ILE A 38 -8.11 4.64 -5.62
CA ILE A 38 -8.83 5.48 -6.60
C ILE A 38 -7.95 5.69 -7.84
N ILE A 39 -6.70 6.15 -7.65
CA ILE A 39 -5.76 6.39 -8.76
C ILE A 39 -5.49 5.11 -9.55
N SER A 40 -5.32 3.98 -8.88
CA SER A 40 -5.10 2.68 -9.52
C SER A 40 -6.30 2.27 -10.36
N SER A 41 -7.52 2.53 -9.91
CA SER A 41 -8.76 2.19 -10.62
C SER A 41 -8.96 2.99 -11.90
N VAL A 42 -8.44 4.20 -12.00
CA VAL A 42 -8.48 5.00 -13.24
C VAL A 42 -7.31 4.68 -14.19
N ARG A 43 -6.44 3.72 -13.80
CA ARG A 43 -5.30 3.25 -14.60
C ARG A 43 -5.35 1.72 -14.77
N PRO A 44 -6.31 1.16 -15.54
CA PRO A 44 -6.56 -0.29 -15.60
C PRO A 44 -5.33 -1.10 -16.05
N HIS A 45 -4.45 -0.52 -16.87
CA HIS A 45 -3.22 -1.17 -17.35
C HIS A 45 -2.17 -1.41 -16.22
N THR A 46 -2.34 -0.75 -15.06
CA THR A 46 -1.48 -0.94 -13.88
C THR A 46 -2.19 -1.64 -12.74
N LEU A 47 -3.52 -1.79 -12.83
CA LEU A 47 -4.34 -2.35 -11.79
C LEU A 47 -4.01 -3.82 -11.56
N ARG A 48 -4.00 -4.23 -10.30
CA ARG A 48 -3.80 -5.61 -9.84
C ARG A 48 -4.92 -6.00 -8.90
N ASN A 49 -4.98 -7.27 -8.56
CA ASN A 49 -5.94 -7.76 -7.58
C ASN A 49 -5.57 -7.32 -6.18
N PHE A 50 -6.57 -6.92 -5.43
CA PHE A 50 -6.52 -6.69 -3.98
C PHE A 50 -7.65 -7.49 -3.34
N ALA A 51 -7.78 -7.40 -2.03
CA ALA A 51 -8.93 -7.91 -1.32
C ALA A 51 -10.26 -7.46 -1.99
N SER A 52 -11.25 -8.32 -1.95
CA SER A 52 -12.59 -8.08 -2.55
C SER A 52 -12.65 -8.08 -4.09
N HIS A 53 -11.63 -8.57 -4.78
CA HIS A 53 -11.73 -8.82 -6.22
C HIS A 53 -12.63 -10.03 -6.53
N SER A 54 -13.18 -10.05 -7.73
CA SER A 54 -13.87 -11.21 -8.27
C SER A 54 -13.16 -11.78 -9.48
N GLN A 55 -13.28 -13.09 -9.67
CA GLN A 55 -12.66 -13.80 -10.78
C GLN A 55 -13.60 -14.90 -11.29
N PRO A 56 -13.64 -15.20 -12.59
CA PRO A 56 -14.48 -16.25 -13.15
C PRO A 56 -14.16 -17.62 -12.53
N LEU A 57 -15.21 -18.35 -12.11
CA LEU A 57 -15.05 -19.67 -11.49
C LEU A 57 -14.29 -20.65 -12.39
N LYS A 58 -14.54 -20.63 -13.71
CA LYS A 58 -13.82 -21.45 -14.69
C LYS A 58 -12.30 -21.22 -14.64
N ALA A 59 -11.87 -19.96 -14.48
CA ALA A 59 -10.46 -19.62 -14.34
C ALA A 59 -9.89 -20.11 -13.01
N LEU A 60 -10.64 -19.94 -11.92
CA LEU A 60 -10.21 -20.41 -10.60
C LEU A 60 -10.04 -21.92 -10.56
N VAL A 61 -11.00 -22.68 -11.08
CA VAL A 61 -10.92 -24.15 -11.17
C VAL A 61 -9.70 -24.57 -11.99
N GLY A 62 -9.48 -23.95 -13.16
CA GLY A 62 -8.35 -24.27 -14.04
C GLY A 62 -6.98 -23.99 -13.41
N MET A 63 -6.90 -23.02 -12.50
CA MET A 63 -5.66 -22.67 -11.75
C MET A 63 -5.57 -23.37 -10.39
N ASN A 64 -6.47 -24.26 -10.05
CA ASN A 64 -6.55 -24.87 -8.73
C ASN A 64 -6.70 -23.85 -7.59
N PHE A 65 -7.61 -22.88 -7.78
CA PHE A 65 -7.96 -21.79 -6.84
C PHE A 65 -6.77 -20.91 -6.45
N TRP A 66 -6.80 -20.32 -5.24
CA TRP A 66 -5.74 -19.45 -4.71
C TRP A 66 -4.58 -20.26 -4.14
N SER A 67 -3.41 -19.65 -4.14
CA SER A 67 -2.25 -20.24 -3.49
C SER A 67 -2.42 -20.22 -1.97
N VAL A 68 -2.21 -21.37 -1.34
CA VAL A 68 -2.17 -21.50 0.13
C VAL A 68 -0.77 -21.26 0.71
N ARG A 69 0.22 -20.99 -0.15
CA ARG A 69 1.64 -20.86 0.23
C ARG A 69 2.07 -19.40 0.46
N THR A 70 1.20 -18.43 0.19
CA THR A 70 1.49 -17.02 0.37
C THR A 70 0.40 -16.35 1.20
N ILE A 71 0.80 -15.39 2.04
CA ILE A 71 -0.12 -14.61 2.87
C ILE A 71 -0.68 -13.38 2.14
N VAL A 72 -0.21 -13.10 0.92
CA VAL A 72 -0.66 -12.03 0.01
C VAL A 72 -1.29 -12.66 -1.23
N GLU A 73 -2.19 -13.59 -0.98
CA GLU A 73 -2.82 -14.46 -1.96
C GLU A 73 -3.54 -13.68 -3.06
N ASP A 74 -4.12 -12.52 -2.72
CA ASP A 74 -4.85 -11.65 -3.63
C ASP A 74 -3.94 -11.02 -4.71
N GLY A 75 -2.84 -10.42 -4.31
CA GLY A 75 -1.83 -9.88 -5.23
C GLY A 75 -1.12 -10.98 -6.03
N HIS A 76 -0.80 -12.09 -5.36
CA HIS A 76 -0.17 -13.25 -6.00
C HIS A 76 -1.09 -13.89 -7.06
N GLN A 77 -2.39 -13.89 -6.83
CA GLN A 77 -3.37 -14.42 -7.78
C GLN A 77 -3.36 -13.68 -9.12
N TYR A 78 -3.07 -12.37 -9.14
CA TYR A 78 -2.86 -11.64 -10.39
C TYR A 78 -1.73 -12.27 -11.22
N TRP A 79 -0.59 -12.58 -10.61
CA TRP A 79 0.55 -13.15 -11.31
C TRP A 79 0.31 -14.58 -11.76
N ARG A 80 -0.33 -15.40 -10.92
CA ARG A 80 -0.76 -16.75 -11.31
C ARG A 80 -1.66 -16.72 -12.52
N SER A 81 -2.65 -15.83 -12.52
CA SER A 81 -3.56 -15.66 -13.66
C SER A 81 -2.85 -15.16 -14.91
N TYR A 82 -1.93 -14.20 -14.75
CA TYR A 82 -1.15 -13.67 -15.85
C TYR A 82 -0.34 -14.76 -16.57
N PHE A 83 0.31 -15.63 -15.84
CA PHE A 83 1.06 -16.75 -16.43
C PHE A 83 0.14 -17.85 -16.95
N TYR A 84 -0.91 -18.20 -16.23
CA TYR A 84 -1.88 -19.20 -16.69
C TYR A 84 -2.52 -18.84 -18.03
N PHE A 85 -2.86 -17.58 -18.22
CA PHE A 85 -3.41 -17.07 -19.49
C PHE A 85 -2.32 -16.59 -20.47
N LYS A 86 -1.07 -17.01 -20.30
CA LYS A 86 0.05 -16.73 -21.21
C LYS A 86 0.22 -15.24 -21.54
N GLY A 87 0.02 -14.38 -20.55
CA GLY A 87 0.11 -12.92 -20.68
C GLY A 87 -1.21 -12.23 -21.11
N ASN A 88 -2.21 -12.96 -21.52
CA ASN A 88 -3.52 -12.41 -21.90
C ASN A 88 -4.46 -12.35 -20.69
N TYR A 89 -4.11 -11.51 -19.72
CA TYR A 89 -4.89 -11.30 -18.49
C TYR A 89 -4.93 -9.84 -18.10
N THR A 90 -6.12 -9.37 -17.69
CA THR A 90 -6.35 -7.98 -17.30
C THR A 90 -7.19 -7.91 -16.02
N VAL A 91 -7.04 -6.81 -15.28
CA VAL A 91 -7.91 -6.47 -14.16
C VAL A 91 -8.79 -5.30 -14.58
N GLN A 92 -10.09 -5.48 -14.53
CA GLN A 92 -11.07 -4.45 -14.88
C GLN A 92 -11.53 -3.73 -13.61
N PRO A 93 -11.46 -2.39 -13.56
CA PRO A 93 -11.98 -1.66 -12.42
C PRO A 93 -13.51 -1.68 -12.42
N ILE A 94 -14.10 -1.93 -11.26
CA ILE A 94 -15.49 -1.61 -10.97
C ILE A 94 -15.48 -0.27 -10.25
N LEU A 95 -15.92 0.79 -10.93
CA LEU A 95 -15.90 2.15 -10.38
C LEU A 95 -17.01 2.38 -9.34
N VAL A 96 -17.24 1.35 -8.51
CA VAL A 96 -18.14 1.40 -7.36
C VAL A 96 -17.29 1.25 -6.10
N PRO A 97 -17.38 2.18 -5.14
CA PRO A 97 -16.63 2.09 -3.91
C PRO A 97 -17.16 0.99 -3.00
N ILE A 98 -16.24 0.26 -2.37
CA ILE A 98 -16.53 -0.59 -1.20
C ILE A 98 -15.85 0.02 0.02
N TYR A 99 -16.61 0.15 1.10
CA TYR A 99 -16.13 0.78 2.32
C TYR A 99 -15.55 -0.27 3.27
N GLN A 100 -14.33 -0.03 3.72
CA GLN A 100 -13.62 -0.90 4.66
C GLN A 100 -13.22 -0.11 5.90
N ASP A 101 -13.00 -0.83 7.01
CA ASP A 101 -12.52 -0.24 8.24
C ASP A 101 -11.00 -0.02 8.20
N ALA A 102 -10.57 1.15 8.64
CA ALA A 102 -9.20 1.38 9.05
C ALA A 102 -8.88 0.63 10.35
N VAL A 103 -7.62 0.37 10.62
CA VAL A 103 -7.20 -0.38 11.81
C VAL A 103 -7.54 0.39 13.10
N LEU A 104 -8.29 -0.26 13.96
CA LEU A 104 -8.65 0.24 15.29
C LEU A 104 -8.68 -0.94 16.26
N SER A 105 -7.85 -0.90 17.30
CA SER A 105 -7.77 -1.91 18.36
C SER A 105 -8.14 -1.31 19.71
N GLY A 106 -8.26 -2.14 20.75
CA GLY A 106 -8.72 -1.73 22.07
C GLY A 106 -7.90 -0.64 22.77
N THR A 107 -6.64 -0.40 22.36
CA THR A 107 -5.76 0.66 22.86
C THR A 107 -4.99 1.34 21.72
N LEU A 108 -4.54 2.59 21.95
CA LEU A 108 -3.71 3.31 20.98
C LEU A 108 -2.44 2.52 20.64
N LYS A 109 -1.71 2.04 21.64
CA LYS A 109 -0.46 1.26 21.47
C LYS A 109 -0.70 0.01 20.62
N LYS A 110 -1.79 -0.71 20.87
CA LYS A 110 -2.17 -1.89 20.09
C LYS A 110 -2.54 -1.52 18.65
N THR A 111 -3.32 -0.45 18.48
CA THR A 111 -3.69 0.07 17.14
C THR A 111 -2.46 0.38 16.29
N LEU A 112 -1.49 1.11 16.86
CA LEU A 112 -0.23 1.46 16.19
C LEU A 112 0.55 0.19 15.80
N LYS A 113 0.66 -0.78 16.71
CA LYS A 113 1.34 -2.06 16.47
C LYS A 113 0.63 -2.89 15.39
N ASP A 114 -0.69 -2.99 15.45
CA ASP A 114 -1.46 -3.79 14.51
C ASP A 114 -1.46 -3.17 13.11
N GLN A 115 -1.45 -1.83 12.99
CA GLN A 115 -1.26 -1.15 11.72
C GLN A 115 0.11 -1.46 11.10
N PHE A 116 1.17 -1.45 11.88
CA PHE A 116 2.51 -1.81 11.41
C PHE A 116 2.54 -3.26 10.90
N LYS A 117 1.94 -4.19 11.64
CA LYS A 117 1.84 -5.60 11.24
C LYS A 117 1.08 -5.76 9.92
N GLN A 118 -0.04 -5.03 9.76
CA GLN A 118 -0.83 -5.07 8.52
C GLN A 118 0.01 -4.61 7.32
N LEU A 119 0.68 -3.46 7.43
CA LEU A 119 1.50 -2.93 6.33
C LEU A 119 2.72 -3.82 6.05
N ARG A 120 3.36 -4.37 7.09
CA ARG A 120 4.41 -5.37 6.93
C ARG A 120 3.91 -6.60 6.17
N ARG A 121 2.72 -7.13 6.52
CA ARG A 121 2.12 -8.26 5.82
C ARG A 121 1.87 -7.94 4.34
N TRP A 122 1.30 -6.78 4.02
CA TRP A 122 1.11 -6.37 2.63
C TRP A 122 2.42 -6.24 1.87
N SER A 123 3.47 -5.79 2.53
CA SER A 123 4.80 -5.65 1.93
C SER A 123 5.47 -6.99 1.60
N TYR A 124 4.98 -8.11 2.13
CA TYR A 124 5.40 -9.46 1.70
C TYR A 124 5.01 -9.78 0.25
N GLY A 125 4.19 -8.95 -0.39
CA GLY A 125 4.00 -8.99 -1.85
C GLY A 125 5.29 -8.87 -2.66
N ALA A 126 6.38 -8.40 -2.06
CA ALA A 126 7.71 -8.44 -2.65
C ALA A 126 8.20 -9.88 -2.98
N SER A 127 7.64 -10.92 -2.38
CA SER A 127 7.91 -12.31 -2.74
C SER A 127 7.55 -12.63 -4.19
N ASP A 128 6.60 -11.89 -4.77
CA ASP A 128 6.22 -12.04 -6.17
C ASP A 128 7.33 -11.63 -7.15
N ILE A 129 8.31 -10.84 -6.71
CA ILE A 129 9.47 -10.47 -7.55
C ILE A 129 10.21 -11.75 -7.97
N ALA A 130 10.51 -12.64 -7.03
CA ALA A 130 11.18 -13.91 -7.32
C ALA A 130 10.30 -14.83 -8.18
N TYR A 131 9.01 -14.94 -7.83
CA TYR A 131 8.06 -15.74 -8.59
C TYR A 131 7.95 -15.28 -10.05
N VAL A 132 7.82 -13.99 -10.28
CA VAL A 132 7.71 -13.41 -11.63
C VAL A 132 9.02 -13.55 -12.39
N ALA A 133 10.17 -13.30 -11.74
CA ALA A 133 11.49 -13.51 -12.35
C ALA A 133 11.70 -14.94 -12.83
N MET A 134 11.37 -15.92 -12.00
CA MET A 134 11.49 -17.35 -12.36
C MET A 134 10.63 -17.71 -13.59
N ASN A 135 9.46 -17.11 -13.75
CA ASN A 135 8.57 -17.39 -14.87
C ASN A 135 8.93 -16.60 -16.16
N ILE A 136 9.62 -15.46 -16.03
CA ILE A 136 10.00 -14.64 -17.20
C ILE A 136 11.37 -15.06 -17.75
N PHE A 137 12.35 -15.34 -16.88
CA PHE A 137 13.73 -15.59 -17.30
C PHE A 137 14.05 -17.08 -17.51
N THR A 138 13.01 -17.89 -17.70
CA THR A 138 13.15 -19.29 -18.14
C THR A 138 13.18 -19.41 -19.66
N LYS A 139 13.79 -20.50 -20.16
CA LYS A 139 13.79 -20.81 -21.61
C LYS A 139 12.39 -21.20 -22.10
N ASP A 140 11.61 -21.84 -21.25
CA ASP A 140 10.28 -22.38 -21.56
C ASP A 140 9.15 -21.40 -21.20
N ARG A 141 9.44 -20.09 -21.22
CA ARG A 141 8.41 -19.09 -20.90
C ARG A 141 7.26 -19.10 -21.89
N ASP A 142 6.05 -19.06 -21.37
CA ASP A 142 4.81 -19.03 -22.15
C ASP A 142 4.25 -17.62 -22.38
N VAL A 143 4.95 -16.58 -21.91
CA VAL A 143 4.49 -15.19 -22.00
C VAL A 143 5.39 -14.35 -22.91
N PRO A 144 4.87 -13.36 -23.65
CA PRO A 144 5.68 -12.42 -24.43
C PRO A 144 6.65 -11.65 -23.54
N LEU A 145 7.95 -11.68 -23.88
CA LEU A 145 9.00 -11.13 -23.01
C LEU A 145 8.86 -9.64 -22.71
N MET A 146 8.68 -8.80 -23.72
CA MET A 146 8.67 -7.34 -23.53
C MET A 146 7.51 -6.84 -22.64
N PRO A 147 6.25 -7.27 -22.83
CA PRO A 147 5.18 -6.93 -21.91
C PRO A 147 5.39 -7.48 -20.50
N ALA A 148 5.94 -8.69 -20.38
CA ALA A 148 6.23 -9.32 -19.09
C ALA A 148 7.35 -8.57 -18.34
N LEU A 149 8.42 -8.19 -19.05
CA LEU A 149 9.52 -7.39 -18.51
C LEU A 149 9.06 -6.02 -18.02
N GLY A 150 8.22 -5.33 -18.80
CA GLY A 150 7.64 -4.05 -18.36
C GLY A 150 6.78 -4.17 -17.09
N ARG A 151 6.05 -5.29 -16.93
CA ARG A 151 5.31 -5.57 -15.68
C ARG A 151 6.24 -5.94 -14.53
N PHE A 152 7.31 -6.68 -14.79
CA PHE A 152 8.32 -7.05 -13.80
C PHE A 152 9.08 -5.83 -13.28
N ILE A 153 9.54 -4.95 -14.16
CA ILE A 153 10.22 -3.71 -13.77
C ILE A 153 9.29 -2.85 -12.89
N ARG A 154 8.02 -2.75 -13.24
CA ARG A 154 7.04 -2.01 -12.44
C ARG A 154 6.77 -2.66 -11.09
N LEU A 155 6.79 -4.00 -11.00
CA LEU A 155 6.69 -4.72 -9.74
C LEU A 155 7.89 -4.41 -8.85
N LEU A 156 9.09 -4.52 -9.40
CA LEU A 156 10.34 -4.26 -8.71
C LEU A 156 10.40 -2.80 -8.23
N ASP A 157 10.15 -1.84 -9.13
CA ASP A 157 10.10 -0.42 -8.82
C ASP A 157 9.13 -0.10 -7.68
N GLY A 158 7.90 -0.64 -7.74
CA GLY A 158 6.90 -0.41 -6.69
C GLY A 158 7.37 -0.86 -5.32
N HIS A 159 8.02 -2.01 -5.21
CA HIS A 159 8.50 -2.52 -3.91
C HIS A 159 9.77 -1.82 -3.43
N VAL A 160 10.72 -1.52 -4.33
CA VAL A 160 11.94 -0.77 -4.00
C VAL A 160 11.59 0.67 -3.59
N THR A 161 10.75 1.34 -4.38
CA THR A 161 10.29 2.70 -4.08
C THR A 161 9.57 2.76 -2.74
N LEU A 162 8.67 1.80 -2.44
CA LEU A 162 7.98 1.75 -1.16
C LEU A 162 8.94 1.66 0.04
N ALA A 163 10.02 0.90 -0.07
CA ALA A 163 11.00 0.74 0.99
C ALA A 163 11.97 1.92 1.11
N CYS A 164 12.34 2.56 -0.01
CA CYS A 164 13.48 3.48 -0.05
C CYS A 164 13.11 4.94 -0.17
N ILE A 165 12.02 5.29 -0.90
CA ILE A 165 11.77 6.68 -1.31
C ILE A 165 11.62 7.64 -0.12
N SER A 166 10.93 7.24 0.95
CA SER A 166 10.73 8.10 2.12
C SER A 166 12.05 8.42 2.85
N PHE A 167 12.97 7.45 2.90
CA PHE A 167 14.31 7.66 3.46
C PHE A 167 15.17 8.53 2.53
N LEU A 168 15.12 8.29 1.22
CA LEU A 168 15.86 9.08 0.25
C LEU A 168 15.40 10.54 0.24
N VAL A 169 14.10 10.77 0.29
CA VAL A 169 13.53 12.12 0.33
C VAL A 169 13.86 12.82 1.65
N ALA A 170 13.82 12.11 2.79
CA ALA A 170 14.11 12.72 4.08
C ALA A 170 15.61 12.96 4.33
N PHE A 171 16.48 12.05 3.92
CA PHE A 171 17.89 12.03 4.32
C PHE A 171 18.87 11.97 3.15
N GLY A 172 18.43 11.66 1.93
CA GLY A 172 19.31 11.39 0.78
C GLY A 172 20.26 12.54 0.44
N GLY A 173 19.83 13.80 0.64
CA GLY A 173 20.67 14.97 0.43
C GLY A 173 21.89 15.08 1.37
N TRP A 174 21.79 14.47 2.54
CA TRP A 174 22.84 14.49 3.55
C TRP A 174 23.83 13.32 3.41
N VAL A 175 23.42 12.23 2.75
CA VAL A 175 24.22 11.00 2.64
C VAL A 175 25.61 11.26 2.04
N PRO A 176 25.78 11.98 0.92
CA PRO A 176 27.11 12.25 0.37
C PRO A 176 28.01 13.03 1.32
N LEU A 177 27.43 13.96 2.10
CA LEU A 177 28.18 14.79 3.04
C LEU A 177 28.68 14.00 4.26
N ILE A 178 27.90 12.99 4.68
CA ILE A 178 28.21 12.17 5.87
C ILE A 178 29.16 11.01 5.51
N VAL A 179 28.90 10.35 4.37
CA VAL A 179 29.59 9.10 4.02
C VAL A 179 30.93 9.34 3.33
N ASN A 180 31.07 10.46 2.63
CA ASN A 180 32.29 10.78 1.86
C ASN A 180 32.85 12.15 2.22
N PRO A 181 33.91 12.23 3.08
CA PRO A 181 34.52 13.50 3.48
C PRO A 181 35.07 14.33 2.29
N ARG A 182 35.52 13.65 1.23
CA ARG A 182 35.99 14.37 0.03
C ARG A 182 34.85 15.00 -0.75
N ALA A 183 33.70 14.29 -0.84
CA ALA A 183 32.52 14.85 -1.48
C ALA A 183 31.96 16.05 -0.71
N SER A 184 32.11 16.09 0.62
CA SER A 184 31.65 17.21 1.43
C SER A 184 32.38 18.55 1.11
N MET A 185 33.54 18.49 0.46
CA MET A 185 34.25 19.68 -0.01
C MET A 185 33.73 20.20 -1.36
N LEU A 186 32.91 19.43 -2.06
CA LEU A 186 32.34 19.82 -3.36
C LEU A 186 31.10 20.71 -3.17
N ILE A 187 31.06 21.84 -3.87
CA ILE A 187 29.92 22.76 -3.86
C ILE A 187 28.61 22.02 -4.23
N ALA A 188 28.67 21.15 -5.23
CA ALA A 188 27.52 20.38 -5.67
C ALA A 188 26.94 19.47 -4.54
N ALA A 189 27.81 18.85 -3.74
CA ALA A 189 27.37 18.03 -2.62
C ALA A 189 26.75 18.88 -1.49
N GLN A 190 27.33 20.05 -1.21
CA GLN A 190 26.80 20.98 -0.20
C GLN A 190 25.46 21.59 -0.60
N GLN A 191 25.18 21.76 -1.89
CA GLN A 191 23.92 22.28 -2.40
C GLN A 191 22.81 21.22 -2.46
N LEU A 192 23.13 19.94 -2.33
CA LEU A 192 22.16 18.84 -2.49
C LEU A 192 21.02 18.88 -1.47
N PRO A 193 21.25 19.12 -0.15
CA PRO A 193 20.18 19.28 0.83
C PRO A 193 19.20 20.42 0.49
N ASP A 194 19.74 21.57 0.05
CA ASP A 194 18.91 22.71 -0.35
C ASP A 194 18.08 22.41 -1.62
N ALA A 195 18.70 21.78 -2.62
CA ALA A 195 17.99 21.36 -3.83
C ALA A 195 16.84 20.39 -3.53
N ILE A 196 17.08 19.40 -2.66
CA ILE A 196 16.03 18.45 -2.22
C ILE A 196 14.95 19.19 -1.44
N SER A 197 15.31 20.12 -0.55
CA SER A 197 14.35 20.93 0.20
C SER A 197 13.42 21.73 -0.73
N LYS A 198 13.94 22.33 -1.78
CA LYS A 198 13.14 23.05 -2.79
C LYS A 198 12.16 22.12 -3.51
N ILE A 199 12.61 20.92 -3.89
CA ILE A 199 11.73 19.90 -4.49
C ILE A 199 10.61 19.49 -3.51
N GLN A 200 10.95 19.30 -2.24
CA GLN A 200 9.97 18.98 -1.19
C GLN A 200 8.94 20.10 -1.02
N GLN A 201 9.36 21.37 -1.06
CA GLN A 201 8.44 22.52 -0.99
C GLN A 201 7.42 22.51 -2.15
N VAL A 202 7.88 22.22 -3.37
CA VAL A 202 6.97 22.07 -4.52
C VAL A 202 6.04 20.87 -4.32
N ALA A 203 6.54 19.74 -3.81
CA ALA A 203 5.74 18.57 -3.53
C ALA A 203 4.66 18.81 -2.46
N MET A 204 4.85 19.77 -1.53
CA MET A 204 3.83 20.17 -0.55
C MET A 204 2.54 20.69 -1.21
N LEU A 205 2.62 21.28 -2.40
CA LEU A 205 1.42 21.68 -3.16
C LEU A 205 0.57 20.46 -3.51
N GLY A 206 1.20 19.32 -3.82
CA GLY A 206 0.51 18.05 -4.04
C GLY A 206 -0.22 17.52 -2.79
N ILE A 207 0.34 17.77 -1.60
CA ILE A 207 -0.32 17.42 -0.33
C ILE A 207 -1.59 18.25 -0.16
N ILE A 208 -1.57 19.55 -0.46
CA ILE A 208 -2.75 20.41 -0.38
C ILE A 208 -3.87 19.89 -1.30
N VAL A 209 -3.55 19.55 -2.55
CA VAL A 209 -4.51 18.96 -3.49
C VAL A 209 -5.06 17.64 -2.93
N THR A 210 -4.20 16.78 -2.39
CA THR A 210 -4.61 15.51 -1.76
C THR A 210 -5.55 15.73 -0.58
N ILE A 211 -5.31 16.74 0.26
CA ILE A 211 -6.18 17.13 1.37
C ILE A 211 -7.56 17.51 0.84
N VAL A 212 -7.64 18.40 -0.14
CA VAL A 212 -8.91 18.87 -0.73
C VAL A 212 -9.73 17.69 -1.28
N ILE A 213 -9.09 16.81 -2.07
CA ILE A 213 -9.76 15.63 -2.61
C ILE A 213 -10.20 14.67 -1.49
N SER A 214 -9.37 14.49 -0.47
CA SER A 214 -9.68 13.62 0.66
C SER A 214 -10.93 14.05 1.40
N PHE A 215 -11.14 15.36 1.57
CA PHE A 215 -12.37 15.88 2.19
C PHE A 215 -13.64 15.62 1.37
N GLN A 216 -13.53 15.43 0.05
CA GLN A 216 -14.67 15.07 -0.78
C GLN A 216 -15.12 13.62 -0.61
N ILE A 217 -14.21 12.72 -0.26
CA ILE A 217 -14.48 11.28 -0.09
C ILE A 217 -14.77 10.88 1.35
N ILE A 218 -14.32 11.68 2.34
CA ILE A 218 -14.54 11.37 3.76
C ILE A 218 -16.03 11.55 4.10
N PRO A 219 -16.66 10.58 4.80
CA PRO A 219 -18.06 10.71 5.21
C PRO A 219 -18.27 11.91 6.13
N LYS A 220 -19.50 12.43 6.14
CA LYS A 220 -19.89 13.55 7.02
C LYS A 220 -19.54 13.24 8.48
N ARG A 221 -19.09 14.28 9.21
CA ARG A 221 -18.75 14.14 10.63
C ARG A 221 -19.98 13.67 11.44
N PRO A 222 -19.86 12.55 12.18
CA PRO A 222 -20.92 12.10 13.06
C PRO A 222 -21.20 13.13 14.17
N ALA A 223 -22.47 13.25 14.58
CA ALA A 223 -22.90 14.22 15.60
C ALA A 223 -22.20 14.06 16.97
N ARG A 224 -21.74 12.84 17.29
CA ARG A 224 -20.97 12.54 18.52
C ARG A 224 -19.62 13.29 18.60
N TYR A 225 -19.09 13.79 17.49
CA TYR A 225 -17.82 14.52 17.47
C TYR A 225 -18.03 16.03 17.37
N LYS A 226 -17.28 16.80 18.18
CA LYS A 226 -17.25 18.26 18.15
C LYS A 226 -16.65 18.75 16.81
N TRP A 227 -16.97 19.97 16.42
CA TRP A 227 -16.42 20.60 15.21
C TRP A 227 -14.89 20.70 15.20
N THR A 228 -14.27 20.81 16.39
CA THR A 228 -12.81 20.79 16.55
C THR A 228 -12.17 19.53 15.96
N LYS A 229 -12.89 18.39 15.94
CA LYS A 229 -12.39 17.17 15.30
C LYS A 229 -12.15 17.36 13.80
N SER A 230 -12.95 18.21 13.14
CA SER A 230 -12.75 18.54 11.71
C SER A 230 -11.46 19.34 11.49
N ILE A 231 -11.09 20.23 12.41
CA ILE A 231 -9.79 20.94 12.35
C ILE A 231 -8.65 19.92 12.47
N PHE A 232 -8.73 18.97 13.41
CA PHE A 232 -7.71 17.91 13.55
C PHE A 232 -7.66 16.99 12.31
N MET A 233 -8.77 16.79 11.61
CA MET A 233 -8.77 16.05 10.34
C MET A 233 -7.99 16.80 9.25
N PHE A 234 -7.92 18.11 9.31
CA PHE A 234 -7.11 18.92 8.40
C PHE A 234 -5.63 18.94 8.81
N THR A 235 -5.34 19.27 10.06
CA THR A 235 -3.95 19.44 10.54
C THR A 235 -3.16 18.13 10.66
N GLN A 236 -3.83 16.99 10.75
CA GLN A 236 -3.18 15.68 10.86
C GLN A 236 -2.23 15.33 9.69
N TRP A 237 -2.38 15.99 8.53
CA TRP A 237 -1.54 15.73 7.36
C TRP A 237 -0.07 16.10 7.57
N ILE A 238 0.24 16.89 8.60
CA ILE A 238 1.63 17.12 9.04
C ILE A 238 2.32 15.81 9.48
N LEU A 239 1.55 14.78 9.84
CA LEU A 239 2.06 13.45 10.18
C LEU A 239 2.42 12.60 8.94
N MET A 240 2.10 13.06 7.72
CA MET A 240 2.31 12.28 6.50
C MET A 240 3.78 11.81 6.32
N PRO A 241 4.80 12.67 6.45
CA PRO A 241 6.19 12.22 6.35
C PRO A 241 6.56 11.19 7.42
N VAL A 242 6.10 11.40 8.66
CA VAL A 242 6.34 10.49 9.78
C VAL A 242 5.69 9.13 9.53
N THR A 243 4.43 9.11 9.08
CA THR A 243 3.72 7.86 8.79
C THR A 243 4.29 7.15 7.57
N ALA A 244 4.76 7.87 6.55
CA ALA A 244 5.43 7.30 5.39
C ALA A 244 6.72 6.57 5.78
N ILE A 245 7.53 7.13 6.66
CA ILE A 245 8.78 6.50 7.13
C ILE A 245 8.47 5.35 8.07
N LEU A 246 7.76 5.61 9.18
CA LEU A 246 7.62 4.64 10.29
C LEU A 246 6.69 3.47 9.97
N TYR A 247 5.73 3.67 9.06
CA TYR A 247 4.75 2.63 8.72
C TYR A 247 4.97 2.06 7.32
N SER A 248 5.00 2.90 6.27
CA SER A 248 5.11 2.37 4.92
C SER A 248 6.52 1.86 4.62
N ALA A 249 7.54 2.73 4.72
CA ALA A 249 8.91 2.37 4.34
C ALA A 249 9.53 1.35 5.31
N LEU A 250 9.41 1.56 6.63
CA LEU A 250 10.00 0.64 7.60
C LEU A 250 9.32 -0.74 7.58
N ALA A 251 8.01 -0.81 7.39
CA ALA A 251 7.29 -2.07 7.25
C ALA A 251 7.72 -2.83 6.00
N ALA A 252 7.89 -2.12 4.86
CA ALA A 252 8.40 -2.68 3.63
C ALA A 252 9.85 -3.17 3.78
N TYR A 253 10.71 -2.36 4.38
CA TYR A 253 12.09 -2.72 4.65
C TYR A 253 12.20 -4.00 5.50
N VAL A 254 11.45 -4.06 6.60
CA VAL A 254 11.42 -5.26 7.48
C VAL A 254 10.93 -6.50 6.72
N ALA A 255 9.87 -6.38 5.92
CA ALA A 255 9.35 -7.49 5.14
C ALA A 255 10.36 -7.98 4.09
N GLN A 256 10.95 -7.08 3.32
CA GLN A 256 11.91 -7.41 2.28
C GLN A 256 13.20 -8.00 2.85
N THR A 257 13.73 -7.43 3.95
CA THR A 257 14.90 -7.98 4.65
C THR A 257 14.62 -9.40 5.13
N ARG A 258 13.44 -9.66 5.71
CA ARG A 258 13.06 -11.01 6.13
C ARG A 258 12.99 -11.98 4.95
N LEU A 259 12.42 -11.56 3.81
CA LEU A 259 12.39 -12.37 2.58
C LEU A 259 13.78 -12.68 2.06
N MET A 260 14.72 -11.73 2.08
CA MET A 260 16.11 -11.96 1.70
C MET A 260 16.79 -13.04 2.54
N PHE A 261 16.44 -13.17 3.80
CA PHE A 261 16.94 -14.22 4.71
C PHE A 261 16.04 -15.46 4.78
N GLY A 262 15.14 -15.66 3.81
CA GLY A 262 14.24 -16.81 3.77
C GLY A 262 13.21 -16.87 4.90
N LYS A 263 13.00 -15.78 5.64
CA LYS A 263 12.06 -15.74 6.77
C LYS A 263 10.68 -15.30 6.30
N TYR A 264 9.91 -16.25 5.80
CA TYR A 264 8.52 -16.04 5.43
C TYR A 264 7.63 -15.85 6.67
N LEU A 265 6.42 -15.34 6.47
CA LEU A 265 5.39 -15.34 7.51
C LEU A 265 4.60 -16.65 7.42
N ASP A 266 4.76 -17.50 8.43
CA ASP A 266 4.07 -18.80 8.49
C ASP A 266 2.61 -18.67 8.97
N LYS A 267 2.27 -17.57 9.61
CA LYS A 267 0.94 -17.31 10.16
C LYS A 267 0.41 -15.95 9.71
N PHE A 268 -0.88 -15.92 9.42
CA PHE A 268 -1.59 -14.70 9.10
C PHE A 268 -1.67 -13.79 10.34
N ASP A 269 -0.99 -12.65 10.31
CA ASP A 269 -1.08 -11.62 11.35
C ASP A 269 -2.48 -10.98 11.32
N LEU A 270 -3.40 -11.48 12.11
CA LEU A 270 -4.72 -10.89 12.26
C LEU A 270 -4.60 -9.48 12.83
N THR A 271 -5.23 -8.53 12.17
CA THR A 271 -5.38 -7.16 12.66
C THR A 271 -6.79 -6.97 13.19
N GLU A 272 -6.87 -6.53 14.44
CA GLU A 272 -8.15 -6.26 15.08
C GLU A 272 -8.79 -5.01 14.45
N LYS A 273 -10.06 -5.10 14.09
CA LYS A 273 -10.87 -3.98 13.60
C LYS A 273 -12.11 -3.89 14.49
N ILE A 274 -11.99 -3.08 15.52
CA ILE A 274 -13.06 -2.91 16.52
C ILE A 274 -13.95 -1.74 16.09
N THR A 275 -15.27 -1.94 16.16
CA THR A 275 -16.22 -0.83 16.02
C THR A 275 -16.27 0.00 17.30
N VAL A 276 -16.67 1.27 17.21
CA VAL A 276 -16.75 2.16 18.39
C VAL A 276 -17.71 1.61 19.45
N ASP A 277 -18.84 1.05 19.04
CA ASP A 277 -19.81 0.44 19.95
C ASP A 277 -19.19 -0.72 20.74
N SER A 278 -18.32 -1.49 20.11
CA SER A 278 -17.56 -2.57 20.76
C SER A 278 -16.50 -2.02 21.71
N LEU A 279 -15.85 -0.89 21.36
CA LEU A 279 -14.88 -0.20 22.22
C LEU A 279 -15.54 0.35 23.50
N ASP A 280 -16.69 0.96 23.38
CA ASP A 280 -17.40 1.52 24.52
C ASP A 280 -17.92 0.40 25.44
N LYS A 281 -18.37 -0.73 24.90
CA LYS A 281 -18.69 -1.94 25.69
C LYS A 281 -17.46 -2.51 26.39
N LEU A 282 -16.28 -2.51 25.74
CA LEU A 282 -15.03 -2.98 26.35
C LEU A 282 -14.54 -2.05 27.47
N LYS A 283 -14.73 -0.74 27.33
CA LYS A 283 -14.41 0.24 28.39
C LYS A 283 -15.36 0.15 29.56
N ALA A 284 -16.65 -0.07 29.31
CA ALA A 284 -17.64 -0.26 30.36
C ALA A 284 -17.42 -1.54 31.21
N LYS A 285 -16.88 -2.61 30.60
CA LYS A 285 -16.53 -3.86 31.32
C LYS A 285 -15.23 -3.75 32.17
N LYS A 286 -14.42 -2.72 31.96
CA LYS A 286 -13.16 -2.51 32.72
C LYS A 286 -13.29 -1.49 33.85
N LYS A 287 -14.44 -0.86 34.01
CA LYS A 287 -14.86 -0.10 35.17
C LYS A 287 -15.67 -0.97 36.13
#